data_2d9c0ec0edae90d90b6681ffd51524ca
#
_entry.id   2d9c0ec0edae90d90b6681ffd51524ca
#
_cell.length_a   1.000
_cell.length_b   1.000
_cell.length_c   1.000
_cell.angle_alpha   90.00
_cell.angle_beta   90.00
_cell.angle_gamma   90.00
#
_symmetry.space_group_name_H-M   'P 1'
#
loop_
_entity.id
_entity.type
_entity.pdbx_description
1 polymer ?
#
loop_
_entity_poly.entity_id
_entity_poly.type
_entity_poly.pdbx_seq_one_letter_code
_entity_poly.pdbx_strand_id
1 'polypeptide(L)'
;MDVDDDAIDIMLENARSLGVEGKVVPMCEEITNVGNIEADLVLCNPPWGKQKHGADSKFIKSIKNLCLPTYLLHSSSARHVEAEFLRSGWQVQKLLTLPFDLGAVYPHHTRRRMSTDATLWRLTPPWLSAPDRS
;
A
#
# COMPACT_ATOMS: atom_id res chain seq x y z
N MET A 1 0.26 10.44 0.70
CA MET A 1 -1.13 10.73 0.26
C MET A 1 -2.08 10.01 1.20
N ASP A 2 -3.10 10.67 1.64
CA ASP A 2 -4.17 10.15 2.49
C ASP A 2 -5.45 10.95 2.20
N VAL A 3 -6.61 10.41 2.55
CA VAL A 3 -7.90 11.13 2.45
C VAL A 3 -8.25 11.88 3.73
N ASP A 4 -7.53 11.61 4.80
CA ASP A 4 -7.76 12.17 6.13
C ASP A 4 -6.85 13.38 6.35
N ASP A 5 -7.45 14.56 6.55
CA ASP A 5 -6.73 15.80 6.82
C ASP A 5 -5.86 15.71 8.08
N ASP A 6 -6.36 15.03 9.11
CA ASP A 6 -5.61 14.84 10.37
C ASP A 6 -4.34 14.00 10.13
N ALA A 7 -4.43 12.98 9.28
CA ALA A 7 -3.27 12.16 8.89
C ALA A 7 -2.25 12.98 8.09
N ILE A 8 -2.70 13.89 7.24
CA ILE A 8 -1.85 14.82 6.50
C ILE A 8 -1.11 15.77 7.45
N ASP A 9 -1.81 16.33 8.43
CA ASP A 9 -1.21 17.23 9.43
C ASP A 9 -0.13 16.52 10.25
N ILE A 10 -0.40 15.30 10.70
CA ILE A 10 0.58 14.46 11.42
C ILE A 10 1.80 14.15 10.53
N MET A 11 1.59 13.85 9.26
CA MET A 11 2.67 13.60 8.31
C MET A 11 3.58 14.83 8.17
N LEU A 12 3.00 16.03 8.06
CA LEU A 12 3.76 17.28 7.97
C LEU A 12 4.55 17.57 9.24
N GLU A 13 3.95 17.36 10.41
CA GLU A 13 4.62 17.52 11.70
C GLU A 13 5.81 16.55 11.82
N ASN A 14 5.63 15.29 11.45
CA ASN A 14 6.70 14.29 11.44
C ASN A 14 7.82 14.69 10.46
N ALA A 15 7.47 15.17 9.29
CA ALA A 15 8.46 15.61 8.29
C ALA A 15 9.29 16.78 8.79
N ARG A 16 8.70 17.75 9.48
CA ARG A 16 9.41 18.87 10.13
C ARG A 16 10.34 18.37 11.22
N SER A 17 9.84 17.50 12.10
CA SER A 17 10.63 16.93 13.21
C SER A 17 11.85 16.17 12.71
N LEU A 18 11.78 15.55 11.54
CA LEU A 18 12.88 14.82 10.91
C LEU A 18 13.74 15.70 9.98
N GLY A 19 13.39 16.97 9.79
CA GLY A 19 14.12 17.88 8.91
C GLY A 19 14.02 17.52 7.41
N VAL A 20 12.95 16.82 7.01
CA VAL A 20 12.73 16.38 5.62
C VAL A 20 11.50 17.01 4.98
N GLU A 21 10.95 18.05 5.57
CA GLU A 21 9.72 18.70 5.07
C GLU A 21 9.84 19.16 3.61
N GLY A 22 10.99 19.65 3.18
CA GLY A 22 11.24 20.05 1.78
C GLY A 22 11.27 18.89 0.77
N LYS A 23 11.25 17.64 1.25
CA LYS A 23 11.26 16.42 0.43
C LYS A 23 9.90 15.71 0.42
N VAL A 24 8.94 16.20 1.17
CA VAL A 24 7.61 15.60 1.31
C VAL A 24 6.57 16.51 0.68
N VAL A 25 5.84 15.99 -0.28
CA VAL A 25 4.68 16.68 -0.89
C VAL A 25 3.41 16.00 -0.38
N PRO A 26 2.68 16.59 0.57
CA PRO A 26 1.45 16.04 1.07
C PRO A 26 0.35 16.16 0.02
N MET A 27 -0.48 15.12 -0.08
CA MET A 27 -1.66 15.11 -0.95
C MET A 27 -2.85 14.57 -0.17
N CYS A 28 -3.84 15.41 0.09
CA CYS A 28 -5.12 15.00 0.67
C CYS A 28 -6.09 14.64 -0.47
N GLU A 29 -6.01 13.39 -0.94
CA GLU A 29 -6.73 12.94 -2.13
C GLU A 29 -7.13 11.48 -2.04
N GLU A 30 -8.24 11.14 -2.69
CA GLU A 30 -8.62 9.75 -2.95
C GLU A 30 -7.62 9.08 -3.91
N ILE A 31 -7.29 7.83 -3.65
CA ILE A 31 -6.36 7.06 -4.50
C ILE A 31 -6.82 6.98 -5.96
N THR A 32 -8.11 7.05 -6.21
CA THR A 32 -8.68 7.03 -7.56
C THR A 32 -8.45 8.32 -8.34
N ASN A 33 -8.12 9.41 -7.65
CA ASN A 33 -7.83 10.71 -8.25
C ASN A 33 -6.35 10.90 -8.56
N VAL A 34 -5.51 9.92 -8.21
CA VAL A 34 -4.10 9.91 -8.58
C VAL A 34 -4.01 9.72 -10.09
N GLY A 35 -3.83 10.82 -10.80
CA GLY A 35 -3.61 10.82 -12.24
C GLY A 35 -2.21 10.34 -12.62
N ASN A 36 -1.68 10.87 -13.71
CA ASN A 36 -0.30 10.60 -14.11
C ASN A 36 0.67 11.28 -13.13
N ILE A 37 1.16 10.50 -12.17
CA ILE A 37 2.25 10.94 -11.29
C ILE A 37 3.55 10.45 -11.89
N GLU A 38 4.52 11.36 -12.05
CA GLU A 38 5.89 11.01 -12.33
C GLU A 38 6.55 10.50 -11.05
N ALA A 39 6.79 9.20 -10.99
CA ALA A 39 7.44 8.56 -9.86
C ALA A 39 8.23 7.33 -10.33
N ASP A 40 9.22 6.94 -9.57
CA ASP A 40 10.04 5.76 -9.84
C ASP A 40 9.54 4.52 -9.08
N LEU A 41 8.82 4.74 -7.98
CA LEU A 41 8.42 3.69 -7.06
C LEU A 41 7.14 4.06 -6.31
N VAL A 42 6.30 3.07 -6.09
CA VAL A 42 5.11 3.18 -5.22
C VAL A 42 5.35 2.39 -3.93
N LEU A 43 5.08 3.02 -2.80
CA LEU A 43 4.97 2.36 -1.50
C LEU A 43 3.51 2.45 -1.07
N CYS A 44 2.86 1.33 -0.84
CA CYS A 44 1.43 1.29 -0.54
C CYS A 44 1.13 0.36 0.64
N ASN A 45 0.38 0.89 1.59
CA ASN A 45 -0.25 0.14 2.66
C ASN A 45 -1.76 0.48 2.65
N PRO A 46 -2.57 -0.23 1.85
CA PRO A 46 -4.00 0.04 1.74
C PRO A 46 -4.75 -0.42 3.00
N PRO A 47 -6.00 0.02 3.20
CA PRO A 47 -6.84 -0.54 4.25
C PRO A 47 -7.06 -2.03 4.01
N TRP A 48 -6.80 -2.84 5.03
CA TRP A 48 -6.99 -4.29 4.94
C TRP A 48 -8.46 -4.63 5.16
N GLY A 49 -9.05 -5.38 4.24
CA GLY A 49 -10.49 -5.60 4.08
C GLY A 49 -11.27 -6.25 5.23
N LYS A 50 -10.74 -6.28 6.46
CA LYS A 50 -11.49 -6.74 7.63
C LYS A 50 -12.60 -5.77 8.06
N GLN A 51 -12.46 -4.49 7.73
CA GLN A 51 -13.44 -3.47 8.09
C GLN A 51 -14.48 -3.21 7.00
N LYS A 52 -14.12 -3.38 5.72
CA LYS A 52 -15.00 -3.21 4.58
C LYS A 52 -14.53 -4.09 3.44
N HIS A 53 -15.37 -5.04 3.04
CA HIS A 53 -15.07 -5.94 1.93
C HIS A 53 -14.77 -5.13 0.65
N GLY A 54 -13.63 -5.41 0.01
CA GLY A 54 -13.23 -4.75 -1.23
C GLY A 54 -12.66 -3.33 -1.06
N ALA A 55 -12.36 -2.88 0.16
CA ALA A 55 -11.78 -1.56 0.40
C ALA A 55 -10.42 -1.36 -0.29
N ASP A 56 -9.67 -2.42 -0.49
CA ASP A 56 -8.37 -2.44 -1.16
C ASP A 56 -8.46 -2.47 -2.70
N SER A 57 -9.62 -2.80 -3.26
CA SER A 57 -9.79 -2.96 -4.72
C SER A 57 -9.42 -1.70 -5.50
N LYS A 58 -9.78 -0.53 -4.98
CA LYS A 58 -9.44 0.75 -5.61
C LYS A 58 -7.93 1.02 -5.60
N PHE A 59 -7.23 0.58 -4.55
CA PHE A 59 -5.76 0.69 -4.48
C PHE A 59 -5.08 -0.22 -5.48
N ILE A 60 -5.50 -1.48 -5.56
CA ILE A 60 -4.99 -2.45 -6.53
C ILE A 60 -5.18 -1.93 -7.96
N LYS A 61 -6.37 -1.44 -8.27
CA LYS A 61 -6.68 -0.85 -9.59
C LYS A 61 -5.79 0.37 -9.89
N SER A 62 -5.61 1.27 -8.93
CA SER A 62 -4.79 2.46 -9.11
C SER A 62 -3.31 2.11 -9.28
N ILE A 63 -2.79 1.15 -8.53
CA ILE A 63 -1.41 0.64 -8.71
C ILE A 63 -1.23 0.07 -10.13
N LYS A 64 -2.18 -0.73 -10.61
CA LYS A 64 -2.12 -1.27 -11.98
C LYS A 64 -2.16 -0.17 -13.04
N ASN A 65 -2.96 0.88 -12.83
CA ASN A 65 -3.04 2.02 -13.74
C ASN A 65 -1.76 2.86 -13.75
N LEU A 66 -1.15 3.10 -12.59
CA LEU A 66 0.14 3.79 -12.50
C LEU A 66 1.25 2.99 -13.20
N CYS A 67 1.15 1.67 -13.18
CA CYS A 67 2.10 0.77 -13.85
C CYS A 67 3.56 1.02 -13.48
N LEU A 68 3.81 1.26 -12.19
CA LEU A 68 5.13 1.52 -11.60
C LEU A 68 5.56 0.37 -10.69
N PRO A 69 6.87 0.15 -10.50
CA PRO A 69 7.36 -0.76 -9.47
C PRO A 69 6.73 -0.41 -8.13
N THR A 70 6.23 -1.42 -7.41
CA THR A 70 5.47 -1.21 -6.19
C THR A 70 5.90 -2.15 -5.08
N TYR A 71 6.05 -1.61 -3.87
CA TYR A 71 6.06 -2.40 -2.64
C TYR A 71 4.71 -2.24 -1.95
N LEU A 72 4.03 -3.35 -1.74
CA LEU A 72 2.70 -3.40 -1.16
C LEU A 72 2.74 -4.19 0.16
N LEU A 73 2.32 -3.55 1.25
CA LEU A 73 2.10 -4.22 2.53
C LEU A 73 0.62 -4.56 2.66
N HIS A 74 0.31 -5.83 2.84
CA HIS A 74 -1.07 -6.29 2.96
C HIS A 74 -1.18 -7.48 3.90
N SER A 75 -2.39 -7.77 4.39
CA SER A 75 -2.67 -8.98 5.16
C SER A 75 -2.27 -10.22 4.38
N SER A 76 -1.56 -11.15 5.02
CA SER A 76 -1.15 -12.43 4.42
C SER A 76 -2.31 -13.32 4.00
N SER A 77 -3.50 -13.07 4.55
CA SER A 77 -4.73 -13.78 4.17
C SER A 77 -5.35 -13.28 2.85
N ALA A 78 -4.86 -12.18 2.29
CA ALA A 78 -5.39 -11.56 1.08
C ALA A 78 -4.88 -12.25 -0.19
N ARG A 79 -5.37 -13.47 -0.47
CA ARG A 79 -4.96 -14.27 -1.63
C ARG A 79 -5.29 -13.62 -2.97
N HIS A 80 -6.29 -12.74 -3.00
CA HIS A 80 -6.70 -12.04 -4.22
C HIS A 80 -5.63 -11.07 -4.73
N VAL A 81 -4.77 -10.52 -3.86
CA VAL A 81 -3.70 -9.60 -4.24
C VAL A 81 -2.77 -10.24 -5.27
N GLU A 82 -2.21 -11.40 -4.95
CA GLU A 82 -1.33 -12.13 -5.85
C GLU A 82 -2.02 -12.46 -7.17
N ALA A 83 -3.24 -13.01 -7.10
CA ALA A 83 -4.01 -13.42 -8.26
C ALA A 83 -4.32 -12.24 -9.21
N GLU A 84 -4.67 -11.07 -8.67
CA GLU A 84 -5.00 -9.88 -9.45
C GLU A 84 -3.79 -9.34 -10.23
N PHE A 85 -2.62 -9.30 -9.62
CA PHE A 85 -1.42 -8.82 -10.29
C PHE A 85 -0.88 -9.84 -11.30
N LEU A 86 -0.84 -11.13 -10.96
CA LEU A 86 -0.42 -12.18 -11.89
C LEU A 86 -1.31 -12.22 -13.14
N ARG A 87 -2.63 -12.09 -12.97
CA ARG A 87 -3.59 -12.06 -14.09
C ARG A 87 -3.34 -10.88 -15.04
N SER A 88 -2.80 -9.79 -14.52
CA SER A 88 -2.44 -8.60 -15.29
C SER A 88 -1.02 -8.62 -15.86
N GLY A 89 -0.32 -9.75 -15.77
CA GLY A 89 1.03 -9.93 -16.32
C GLY A 89 2.16 -9.33 -15.47
N TRP A 90 1.86 -8.96 -14.22
CA TRP A 90 2.89 -8.48 -13.29
C TRP A 90 3.68 -9.65 -12.72
N GLN A 91 4.95 -9.40 -12.40
CA GLN A 91 5.71 -10.30 -11.52
C GLN A 91 5.39 -9.98 -10.07
N VAL A 92 5.18 -11.02 -9.27
CA VAL A 92 4.80 -10.92 -7.87
C VAL A 92 5.78 -11.71 -7.03
N GLN A 93 6.40 -11.04 -6.07
CA GLN A 93 7.35 -11.64 -5.15
C GLN A 93 6.99 -11.34 -3.71
N LYS A 94 6.83 -12.36 -2.89
CA LYS A 94 6.76 -12.22 -1.43
C LYS A 94 8.17 -11.99 -0.91
N LEU A 95 8.41 -10.83 -0.30
CA LEU A 95 9.72 -10.53 0.29
C LEU A 95 9.83 -11.04 1.72
N LEU A 96 8.79 -10.78 2.51
CA LEU A 96 8.75 -11.21 3.91
C LEU A 96 7.30 -11.26 4.41
N THR A 97 7.10 -12.08 5.42
CA THR A 97 5.85 -12.12 6.19
C THR A 97 6.19 -11.94 7.66
N LEU A 98 5.51 -11.00 8.30
CA LEU A 98 5.72 -10.64 9.70
C LEU A 98 4.42 -10.75 10.47
N PRO A 99 4.46 -11.20 11.73
CA PRO A 99 3.34 -11.05 12.63
C PRO A 99 3.12 -9.54 12.86
N PHE A 100 1.89 -9.11 12.67
CA PHE A 100 1.49 -7.72 12.86
C PHE A 100 0.47 -7.64 14.00
N ASP A 101 0.89 -7.01 15.10
CA ASP A 101 0.02 -6.79 16.24
C ASP A 101 -0.87 -5.57 15.92
N LEU A 102 -2.12 -5.82 15.57
CA LEU A 102 -3.12 -4.78 15.55
C LEU A 102 -3.41 -4.43 17.01
N GLY A 103 -2.68 -3.45 17.54
CA GLY A 103 -2.93 -2.92 18.87
C GLY A 103 -4.41 -2.62 19.04
N ALA A 104 -4.95 -2.83 20.25
CA ALA A 104 -6.34 -2.55 20.56
C ALA A 104 -6.66 -1.07 20.27
N VAL A 105 -7.11 -0.76 19.09
CA VAL A 105 -7.48 0.59 18.63
C VAL A 105 -8.78 1.06 19.29
N TYR A 106 -9.48 0.18 20.03
CA TYR A 106 -10.72 0.51 20.71
C TYR A 106 -10.66 0.12 22.20
N PRO A 107 -10.84 1.07 23.11
CA PRO A 107 -10.81 0.82 24.56
C PRO A 107 -11.93 -0.10 25.09
N HIS A 108 -12.88 -0.52 24.25
CA HIS A 108 -14.03 -1.33 24.67
C HIS A 108 -13.98 -2.81 24.26
N HIS A 109 -12.95 -3.27 23.56
CA HIS A 109 -12.74 -4.68 23.26
C HIS A 109 -11.59 -5.27 24.07
N THR A 110 -11.83 -5.46 25.35
CA THR A 110 -11.00 -6.21 26.29
C THR A 110 -11.03 -7.71 25.99
N ARG A 111 -10.46 -8.23 24.97
CA ARG A 111 -10.09 -9.65 24.84
C ARG A 111 -9.95 -10.05 23.39
N ARG A 112 -8.81 -9.95 22.88
CA ARG A 112 -8.04 -10.69 21.89
C ARG A 112 -7.14 -9.70 21.17
N ARG A 113 -5.86 -9.77 21.48
CA ARG A 113 -4.82 -9.34 20.57
C ARG A 113 -5.04 -10.16 19.29
N MET A 114 -5.65 -9.57 18.29
CA MET A 114 -5.72 -10.19 16.98
C MET A 114 -4.39 -9.93 16.30
N SER A 115 -3.45 -10.86 16.46
CA SER A 115 -2.29 -10.89 15.60
C SER A 115 -2.75 -11.29 14.20
N THR A 116 -2.40 -10.52 13.22
CA THR A 116 -2.55 -10.88 11.82
C THR A 116 -1.18 -10.84 11.19
N ASP A 117 -0.91 -11.74 10.27
CA ASP A 117 0.33 -11.68 9.53
C ASP A 117 0.19 -10.67 8.39
N ALA A 118 1.22 -9.85 8.21
CA ALA A 118 1.38 -8.95 7.09
C ALA A 118 2.46 -9.45 6.13
N THR A 119 2.18 -9.41 4.85
CA THR A 119 3.15 -9.74 3.81
C THR A 119 3.55 -8.48 3.07
N LEU A 120 4.85 -8.30 2.91
CA LEU A 120 5.42 -7.30 2.02
C LEU A 120 5.66 -7.93 0.66
N TRP A 121 4.98 -7.38 -0.33
CA TRP A 121 5.06 -7.80 -1.72
C TRP A 121 5.93 -6.86 -2.53
N ARG A 122 6.75 -7.39 -3.41
CA ARG A 122 7.35 -6.64 -4.52
C ARG A 122 6.58 -6.95 -5.79
N LEU A 123 6.04 -5.93 -6.41
CA LEU A 123 5.23 -6.00 -7.61
C LEU A 123 5.98 -5.28 -8.73
N THR A 124 6.29 -6.03 -9.79
CA THR A 124 7.04 -5.51 -10.95
C THR A 124 6.10 -5.44 -12.15
N PRO A 125 5.93 -4.25 -12.76
CA PRO A 125 5.03 -4.09 -13.90
C PRO A 125 5.53 -4.83 -15.14
N PRO A 126 4.64 -5.18 -16.09
CA PRO A 126 4.98 -5.98 -17.26
C PRO A 126 6.10 -5.40 -18.12
N TRP A 127 6.16 -4.08 -18.27
CA TRP A 127 7.17 -3.42 -19.09
C TRP A 127 8.60 -3.53 -18.55
N LEU A 128 8.72 -3.69 -17.22
CA LEU A 128 10.03 -3.86 -16.56
C LEU A 128 10.46 -5.33 -16.51
N SER A 129 9.50 -6.25 -16.66
CA SER A 129 9.71 -7.69 -16.63
C SER A 129 10.07 -8.28 -18.01
N ALA A 130 9.89 -7.49 -19.08
CA ALA A 130 10.23 -7.95 -20.41
C ALA A 130 11.74 -8.26 -20.49
N PRO A 131 12.15 -9.45 -20.96
CA PRO A 131 13.56 -9.72 -21.19
C PRO A 131 14.10 -8.69 -22.18
N ASP A 132 15.28 -8.16 -21.85
CA ASP A 132 16.03 -7.27 -22.73
C ASP A 132 16.14 -7.95 -24.10
N ARG A 133 15.42 -7.44 -25.08
CA ARG A 133 15.51 -7.90 -26.46
C ARG A 133 16.72 -7.24 -27.11
N SER A 134 17.87 -7.65 -26.65
CA SER A 134 19.10 -7.37 -27.36
C SER A 134 19.30 -8.29 -28.52
#